data_b516dce7ba197dac1810721930c1536f
#
_entry.id   b516dce7ba197dac1810721930c1536f
#
_cell.length_a   1.000
_cell.length_b   1.000
_cell.length_c   1.000
_cell.angle_alpha   90.00
_cell.angle_beta   90.00
_cell.angle_gamma   90.00
#
_symmetry.space_group_name_H-M   'P 1'
#
loop_
_entity.id
_entity.type
_entity.pdbx_description
1 polymer ?
#
loop_
_entity_poly.entity_id
_entity_poly.type
_entity_poly.pdbx_seq_one_letter_code
_entity_poly.pdbx_strand_id
1 'polypeptide(L)'
;DFPDLNWDDNKLTEEHTQMLYESYNPEHYQELLFSNSGYTGPNGENLISMRQYYQSESGDSYSVAGQAAGWYRASKPASFYGGNSPTTDNDLNAQELVREALNQLAQDPSINLADYDIEDRYDYDGDGNFREPDGVIDHLMVFHASVGEEAGGGVLGPDAIWSHRFNLGRTHVLEGTSSSLPDRFGGQYAAFDYTIQPIDAAAGVCAHEYGHDLGLPDEYDTQYTGKGEPVSYWSIMSSGSWAGQIGGTQPTAFSSWAKHFLQKSI
;
A
#
# COMPACT_ATOMS: atom_id res chain seq x y z
N ASP A 1 1.36 -9.39 -9.81
CA ASP A 1 1.89 -9.71 -11.15
C ASP A 1 0.78 -10.26 -12.04
N PHE A 2 0.75 -9.91 -13.33
CA PHE A 2 -0.33 -10.29 -14.25
C PHE A 2 0.15 -11.20 -15.38
N PRO A 3 -0.73 -12.04 -15.96
CA PRO A 3 -0.36 -12.91 -17.08
C PRO A 3 0.09 -12.16 -18.34
N ASP A 4 -0.41 -10.96 -18.55
CA ASP A 4 -0.18 -10.09 -19.71
C ASP A 4 0.75 -8.90 -19.43
N LEU A 5 1.10 -8.67 -18.16
CA LEU A 5 1.94 -7.57 -17.70
C LEU A 5 2.75 -8.02 -16.47
N ASN A 6 4.00 -8.43 -16.70
CA ASN A 6 4.88 -8.98 -15.66
C ASN A 6 5.76 -7.87 -15.08
N TRP A 7 6.18 -8.04 -13.83
CA TRP A 7 7.09 -7.13 -13.15
C TRP A 7 8.47 -7.03 -13.84
N ASP A 8 8.92 -8.07 -14.51
CA ASP A 8 10.18 -8.17 -15.26
C ASP A 8 10.02 -7.88 -16.76
N ASP A 9 8.79 -7.81 -17.27
CA ASP A 9 8.43 -7.36 -18.62
C ASP A 9 7.12 -6.54 -18.54
N ASN A 10 7.16 -5.43 -17.77
CA ASN A 10 6.00 -4.57 -17.50
C ASN A 10 5.73 -3.55 -18.61
N LYS A 11 6.53 -3.54 -19.67
CA LYS A 11 6.45 -2.62 -20.80
C LYS A 11 6.52 -1.13 -20.41
N LEU A 12 7.07 -0.83 -19.25
CA LEU A 12 7.27 0.55 -18.80
C LEU A 12 8.37 1.22 -19.64
N THR A 13 8.15 2.49 -19.90
CA THR A 13 9.10 3.40 -20.56
C THR A 13 9.13 4.74 -19.82
N GLU A 14 10.12 5.59 -20.16
CA GLU A 14 10.20 6.96 -19.64
C GLU A 14 8.97 7.82 -19.99
N GLU A 15 8.15 7.41 -20.98
CA GLU A 15 6.89 8.08 -21.30
C GLU A 15 5.78 7.76 -20.28
N HIS A 16 5.89 6.61 -19.61
CA HIS A 16 4.89 6.15 -18.65
C HIS A 16 5.20 6.57 -17.21
N THR A 17 6.49 6.63 -16.83
CA THR A 17 6.90 6.94 -15.48
C THR A 17 8.28 7.55 -15.41
N GLN A 18 8.49 8.42 -14.42
CA GLN A 18 9.82 8.91 -14.04
C GLN A 18 10.56 7.94 -13.09
N MET A 19 9.85 6.98 -12.50
CA MET A 19 10.37 5.97 -11.57
C MET A 19 10.72 4.67 -12.32
N LEU A 20 11.41 4.80 -13.46
CA LEU A 20 11.81 3.67 -14.29
C LEU A 20 13.09 3.02 -13.75
N TYR A 21 13.00 1.74 -13.36
CA TYR A 21 14.12 0.93 -12.87
C TYR A 21 14.42 -0.24 -13.81
N GLU A 22 15.65 -0.74 -13.74
CA GLU A 22 16.03 -1.98 -14.43
C GLU A 22 15.31 -3.21 -13.88
N SER A 23 14.92 -3.18 -12.59
CA SER A 23 14.23 -4.26 -11.91
C SER A 23 13.34 -3.73 -10.79
N TYR A 24 12.16 -4.33 -10.66
CA TYR A 24 11.21 -4.10 -9.59
C TYR A 24 11.08 -5.37 -8.71
N ASN A 25 12.20 -5.98 -8.37
CA ASN A 25 12.24 -7.16 -7.51
C ASN A 25 11.79 -6.83 -6.06
N PRO A 26 11.49 -7.83 -5.22
CA PRO A 26 11.07 -7.59 -3.84
C PRO A 26 12.08 -6.79 -3.00
N GLU A 27 13.38 -6.92 -3.30
CA GLU A 27 14.44 -6.18 -2.61
C GLU A 27 14.32 -4.66 -2.83
N HIS A 28 13.89 -4.23 -4.03
CA HIS A 28 13.59 -2.82 -4.31
C HIS A 28 12.53 -2.27 -3.33
N TYR A 29 11.42 -2.99 -3.14
CA TYR A 29 10.37 -2.58 -2.21
C TYR A 29 10.78 -2.71 -0.75
N GLN A 30 11.62 -3.70 -0.42
CA GLN A 30 12.19 -3.81 0.91
C GLN A 30 12.99 -2.56 1.28
N GLU A 31 13.77 -2.03 0.36
CA GLU A 31 14.53 -0.79 0.57
C GLU A 31 13.61 0.43 0.57
N LEU A 32 12.71 0.56 -0.40
CA LEU A 32 11.77 1.68 -0.52
C LEU A 32 10.90 1.85 0.73
N LEU A 33 10.42 0.74 1.30
CA LEU A 33 9.53 0.76 2.45
C LEU A 33 10.27 0.85 3.78
N PHE A 34 11.34 0.05 3.96
CA PHE A 34 11.84 -0.26 5.30
C PHE A 34 13.31 0.08 5.55
N SER A 35 14.04 0.62 4.58
CA SER A 35 15.44 1.00 4.76
C SER A 35 15.60 2.13 5.79
N ASN A 36 16.65 2.03 6.61
CA ASN A 36 17.06 3.10 7.53
C ASN A 36 17.95 4.17 6.87
N SER A 37 18.43 3.92 5.65
CA SER A 37 19.39 4.77 4.95
C SER A 37 18.87 5.34 3.64
N GLY A 38 17.60 5.12 3.33
CA GLY A 38 17.00 5.48 2.06
C GLY A 38 17.09 4.35 1.04
N TYR A 39 16.64 4.62 -0.18
CA TYR A 39 16.71 3.69 -1.30
C TYR A 39 17.25 4.40 -2.55
N THR A 40 17.75 3.60 -3.49
CA THR A 40 18.34 4.13 -4.73
C THR A 40 17.25 4.56 -5.70
N GLY A 41 17.25 5.83 -6.09
CA GLY A 41 16.37 6.38 -7.11
C GLY A 41 16.76 5.97 -8.53
N PRO A 42 15.90 6.22 -9.52
CA PRO A 42 16.10 5.77 -10.91
C PRO A 42 17.34 6.38 -11.58
N ASN A 43 17.82 7.53 -11.10
CA ASN A 43 19.06 8.18 -11.61
C ASN A 43 20.23 8.03 -10.63
N GLY A 44 20.15 7.12 -9.64
CA GLY A 44 21.18 6.88 -8.65
C GLY A 44 21.15 7.83 -7.44
N GLU A 45 20.09 8.62 -7.26
CA GLU A 45 19.88 9.44 -6.08
C GLU A 45 19.63 8.56 -4.83
N ASN A 46 19.97 9.06 -3.65
CA ASN A 46 19.49 8.48 -2.41
C ASN A 46 18.16 9.14 -2.02
N LEU A 47 17.07 8.39 -2.12
CA LEU A 47 15.71 8.84 -1.85
C LEU A 47 15.29 8.40 -0.44
N ILE A 48 14.37 9.17 0.17
CA ILE A 48 13.82 8.85 1.48
C ILE A 48 12.92 7.60 1.41
N SER A 49 13.12 6.64 2.31
CA SER A 49 12.21 5.50 2.45
C SER A 49 10.94 5.88 3.22
N MET A 50 9.88 5.06 3.11
CA MET A 50 8.67 5.23 3.91
C MET A 50 8.98 5.18 5.42
N ARG A 51 9.86 4.27 5.86
CA ARG A 51 10.32 4.20 7.25
C ARG A 51 10.95 5.50 7.73
N GLN A 52 11.90 6.05 6.96
CA GLN A 52 12.55 7.31 7.31
C GLN A 52 11.56 8.47 7.35
N TYR A 53 10.58 8.47 6.44
CA TYR A 53 9.52 9.47 6.44
C TYR A 53 8.75 9.46 7.77
N TYR A 54 8.24 8.30 8.19
CA TYR A 54 7.48 8.17 9.44
C TYR A 54 8.32 8.46 10.68
N GLN A 55 9.58 8.04 10.71
CA GLN A 55 10.52 8.41 11.78
C GLN A 55 10.71 9.92 11.87
N SER A 56 10.95 10.58 10.74
CA SER A 56 11.12 12.03 10.69
C SER A 56 9.86 12.78 11.15
N GLU A 57 8.68 12.36 10.67
CA GLU A 57 7.42 13.03 10.98
C GLU A 57 6.98 12.86 12.43
N SER A 58 7.37 11.76 13.08
CA SER A 58 7.06 11.45 14.47
C SER A 58 8.14 11.86 15.48
N GLY A 59 9.28 12.39 15.01
CA GLY A 59 10.45 12.64 15.86
C GLY A 59 10.99 11.36 16.46
N ASP A 60 11.11 10.31 15.66
CA ASP A 60 11.59 8.96 16.00
C ASP A 60 10.71 8.17 16.99
N SER A 61 9.50 8.66 17.30
CA SER A 61 8.60 7.93 18.22
C SER A 61 7.82 6.79 17.52
N TYR A 62 7.69 6.82 16.20
CA TYR A 62 7.03 5.80 15.39
C TYR A 62 7.92 5.35 14.25
N SER A 63 7.89 4.06 13.94
CA SER A 63 8.67 3.47 12.86
C SER A 63 7.93 2.30 12.25
N VAL A 64 7.98 2.17 10.93
CA VAL A 64 7.43 1.03 10.21
C VAL A 64 8.50 -0.03 9.96
N ALA A 65 8.09 -1.29 9.99
CA ALA A 65 8.92 -2.44 9.65
C ALA A 65 8.06 -3.50 8.97
N GLY A 66 8.67 -4.29 8.12
CA GLY A 66 7.95 -5.32 7.38
C GLY A 66 8.87 -6.10 6.46
N GLN A 67 8.27 -6.95 5.64
CA GLN A 67 8.95 -7.75 4.62
C GLN A 67 8.23 -7.61 3.29
N ALA A 68 8.97 -7.33 2.23
CA ALA A 68 8.49 -7.42 0.87
C ALA A 68 8.64 -8.84 0.35
N ALA A 69 7.60 -9.39 -0.26
CA ALA A 69 7.56 -10.76 -0.79
C ALA A 69 6.79 -10.82 -2.12
N GLY A 70 6.96 -11.88 -2.86
CA GLY A 70 6.33 -12.09 -4.16
C GLY A 70 7.40 -12.08 -5.27
N TRP A 71 7.07 -11.86 -6.51
CA TRP A 71 5.76 -11.48 -7.07
C TRP A 71 4.83 -12.70 -7.22
N TYR A 72 3.60 -12.53 -6.79
CA TYR A 72 2.57 -13.57 -6.95
C TYR A 72 1.78 -13.35 -8.23
N ARG A 73 1.48 -14.42 -8.96
CA ARG A 73 0.83 -14.36 -10.28
C ARG A 73 -0.69 -14.36 -10.17
N ALA A 74 -1.32 -13.28 -10.60
CA ALA A 74 -2.77 -13.19 -10.75
C ALA A 74 -3.29 -14.12 -11.86
N SER A 75 -4.56 -14.53 -11.76
CA SER A 75 -5.17 -15.47 -12.70
C SER A 75 -5.74 -14.83 -13.96
N LYS A 76 -5.98 -13.51 -13.95
CA LYS A 76 -6.60 -12.74 -15.03
C LYS A 76 -5.67 -11.65 -15.55
N PRO A 77 -5.92 -11.10 -16.76
CA PRO A 77 -5.24 -9.93 -17.28
C PRO A 77 -5.38 -8.71 -16.35
N ALA A 78 -4.40 -7.79 -16.41
CA ALA A 78 -4.36 -6.60 -15.57
C ALA A 78 -5.65 -5.76 -15.65
N SER A 79 -6.17 -5.53 -16.87
CA SER A 79 -7.42 -4.78 -17.10
C SER A 79 -8.68 -5.40 -16.49
N PHE A 80 -8.65 -6.68 -16.14
CA PHE A 80 -9.77 -7.30 -15.40
C PHE A 80 -9.89 -6.77 -13.99
N TYR A 81 -8.77 -6.46 -13.34
CA TYR A 81 -8.75 -6.01 -11.95
C TYR A 81 -8.96 -4.51 -11.81
N GLY A 82 -8.38 -3.70 -12.70
CA GLY A 82 -8.45 -2.24 -12.68
C GLY A 82 -9.58 -1.65 -13.51
N GLY A 83 -10.18 -2.42 -14.45
CA GLY A 83 -11.24 -1.84 -15.31
C GLY A 83 -12.36 -1.19 -14.51
N ASN A 84 -12.74 0.03 -14.91
CA ASN A 84 -13.61 0.90 -14.12
C ASN A 84 -15.10 0.53 -14.18
N SER A 85 -15.77 0.69 -13.04
CA SER A 85 -17.23 0.60 -12.95
C SER A 85 -17.88 1.74 -13.74
N PRO A 86 -18.83 1.45 -14.67
CA PRO A 86 -19.48 2.49 -15.46
C PRO A 86 -20.36 3.44 -14.63
N THR A 87 -20.57 3.16 -13.35
CA THR A 87 -21.46 3.95 -12.47
C THR A 87 -20.72 4.70 -11.37
N THR A 88 -19.57 4.22 -10.93
CA THR A 88 -18.83 4.78 -9.79
C THR A 88 -17.41 5.18 -10.13
N ASP A 89 -16.92 4.80 -11.30
CA ASP A 89 -15.53 5.02 -11.74
C ASP A 89 -14.47 4.38 -10.80
N ASN A 90 -14.89 3.38 -10.03
CA ASN A 90 -13.99 2.62 -9.15
C ASN A 90 -13.56 1.32 -9.84
N ASP A 91 -12.39 0.83 -9.50
CA ASP A 91 -11.86 -0.45 -9.91
C ASP A 91 -12.85 -1.59 -9.64
N LEU A 92 -13.11 -2.41 -10.66
CA LEU A 92 -14.13 -3.46 -10.57
C LEU A 92 -13.70 -4.63 -9.68
N ASN A 93 -12.42 -5.03 -9.74
CA ASN A 93 -11.98 -6.29 -9.16
C ASN A 93 -10.65 -6.19 -8.38
N ALA A 94 -10.23 -5.01 -7.92
CA ALA A 94 -9.00 -4.85 -7.14
C ALA A 94 -8.99 -5.74 -5.89
N GLN A 95 -10.12 -5.90 -5.20
CA GLN A 95 -10.25 -6.81 -4.05
C GLN A 95 -10.02 -8.29 -4.43
N GLU A 96 -10.36 -8.71 -5.65
CA GLU A 96 -10.09 -10.09 -6.11
C GLU A 96 -8.60 -10.30 -6.31
N LEU A 97 -7.90 -9.33 -6.89
CA LEU A 97 -6.44 -9.36 -6.99
C LEU A 97 -5.77 -9.55 -5.63
N VAL A 98 -6.20 -8.78 -4.64
CA VAL A 98 -5.68 -8.88 -3.26
C VAL A 98 -5.94 -10.27 -2.66
N ARG A 99 -7.14 -10.84 -2.85
CA ARG A 99 -7.43 -12.21 -2.36
C ARG A 99 -6.57 -13.28 -3.04
N GLU A 100 -6.33 -13.14 -4.36
CA GLU A 100 -5.46 -14.08 -5.08
C GLU A 100 -4.00 -13.98 -4.59
N ALA A 101 -3.50 -12.77 -4.34
CA ALA A 101 -2.17 -12.56 -3.76
C ALA A 101 -2.06 -13.16 -2.36
N LEU A 102 -3.05 -12.93 -1.50
CA LEU A 102 -3.12 -13.49 -0.13
C LEU A 102 -3.14 -15.01 -0.11
N ASN A 103 -3.87 -15.67 -1.04
CA ASN A 103 -3.89 -17.12 -1.15
C ASN A 103 -2.51 -17.71 -1.51
N GLN A 104 -1.70 -16.98 -2.27
CA GLN A 104 -0.33 -17.39 -2.60
C GLN A 104 0.63 -17.05 -1.46
N LEU A 105 0.48 -15.87 -0.83
CA LEU A 105 1.22 -15.49 0.38
C LEU A 105 1.07 -16.55 1.48
N ALA A 106 -0.14 -17.06 1.70
CA ALA A 106 -0.42 -18.10 2.69
C ALA A 106 0.39 -19.40 2.47
N GLN A 107 0.88 -19.63 1.27
CA GLN A 107 1.69 -20.81 0.90
C GLN A 107 3.19 -20.48 0.80
N ASP A 108 3.59 -19.22 1.00
CA ASP A 108 4.99 -18.80 0.91
C ASP A 108 5.74 -19.11 2.19
N PRO A 109 6.68 -20.08 2.18
CA PRO A 109 7.41 -20.47 3.38
C PRO A 109 8.42 -19.43 3.87
N SER A 110 8.67 -18.39 3.09
CA SER A 110 9.58 -17.29 3.48
C SER A 110 8.91 -16.28 4.42
N ILE A 111 7.57 -16.34 4.56
CA ILE A 111 6.78 -15.40 5.36
C ILE A 111 6.31 -16.09 6.63
N ASN A 112 6.63 -15.49 7.79
CA ASN A 112 6.07 -15.89 9.07
C ASN A 112 4.93 -14.93 9.44
N LEU A 113 3.69 -15.32 9.23
CA LEU A 113 2.52 -14.47 9.47
C LEU A 113 2.36 -14.03 10.93
N ALA A 114 2.93 -14.78 11.88
CA ALA A 114 2.92 -14.39 13.30
C ALA A 114 3.66 -13.07 13.58
N ASP A 115 4.57 -12.67 12.70
CA ASP A 115 5.32 -11.43 12.84
C ASP A 115 4.48 -10.19 12.42
N TYR A 116 3.31 -10.43 11.83
CA TYR A 116 2.40 -9.43 11.25
C TYR A 116 0.97 -9.51 11.82
N ASP A 117 0.78 -10.18 12.95
CA ASP A 117 -0.43 -10.26 13.75
C ASP A 117 -0.06 -9.80 15.17
N ILE A 118 0.06 -8.48 15.33
CA ILE A 118 0.58 -7.83 16.55
C ILE A 118 -0.36 -6.78 17.13
N GLU A 119 -1.44 -6.45 16.42
CA GLU A 119 -2.45 -5.49 16.81
C GLU A 119 -3.85 -6.11 16.77
N ASP A 120 -4.71 -5.79 17.75
CA ASP A 120 -6.18 -5.96 17.67
C ASP A 120 -6.82 -4.60 17.38
N ARG A 121 -6.75 -4.16 16.13
CA ARG A 121 -7.20 -2.82 15.71
C ARG A 121 -8.69 -2.56 15.95
N TYR A 122 -9.47 -3.61 16.06
CA TYR A 122 -10.93 -3.54 16.21
C TYR A 122 -11.42 -3.98 17.58
N ASP A 123 -10.50 -4.28 18.53
CA ASP A 123 -10.82 -4.75 19.88
C ASP A 123 -11.85 -5.90 19.83
N TYR A 124 -11.51 -6.95 19.10
CA TYR A 124 -12.45 -8.04 18.79
C TYR A 124 -12.89 -8.82 20.01
N ASP A 125 -12.08 -8.88 21.05
CA ASP A 125 -12.45 -9.55 22.28
C ASP A 125 -13.04 -8.60 23.34
N GLY A 126 -12.94 -7.28 23.10
CA GLY A 126 -13.57 -6.22 23.89
C GLY A 126 -12.85 -5.93 25.21
N ASP A 127 -11.56 -6.27 25.32
CA ASP A 127 -10.78 -6.09 26.54
C ASP A 127 -10.09 -4.72 26.63
N GLY A 128 -10.03 -3.97 25.50
CA GLY A 128 -9.43 -2.63 25.36
C GLY A 128 -7.93 -2.66 25.14
N ASN A 129 -7.33 -3.82 24.87
CA ASN A 129 -5.94 -3.97 24.52
C ASN A 129 -5.77 -4.06 23.00
N PHE A 130 -5.36 -2.97 22.35
CA PHE A 130 -5.16 -2.89 20.90
C PHE A 130 -3.78 -3.38 20.45
N ARG A 131 -2.93 -3.89 21.34
CA ARG A 131 -1.53 -4.31 21.05
C ARG A 131 -1.33 -5.78 21.36
N GLU A 132 -2.14 -6.60 20.73
CA GLU A 132 -2.10 -8.05 20.84
C GLU A 132 -2.57 -8.71 19.55
N PRO A 133 -2.20 -9.98 19.30
CA PRO A 133 -2.67 -10.71 18.14
C PRO A 133 -4.18 -10.95 18.17
N ASP A 134 -4.85 -10.76 17.02
CA ASP A 134 -6.27 -11.06 16.84
C ASP A 134 -6.55 -12.11 15.76
N GLY A 135 -5.49 -12.62 15.11
CA GLY A 135 -5.56 -13.56 14.00
C GLY A 135 -5.72 -12.90 12.62
N VAL A 136 -5.77 -11.57 12.58
CA VAL A 136 -5.78 -10.79 11.32
C VAL A 136 -4.39 -10.19 11.10
N ILE A 137 -3.83 -10.35 9.90
CA ILE A 137 -2.55 -9.74 9.58
C ILE A 137 -2.71 -8.22 9.44
N ASP A 138 -1.77 -7.49 10.02
CA ASP A 138 -1.78 -6.03 10.10
C ASP A 138 -1.09 -5.38 8.88
N HIS A 139 -1.57 -4.20 8.49
CA HIS A 139 -0.88 -3.27 7.59
C HIS A 139 -0.46 -3.87 6.24
N LEU A 140 -1.37 -4.58 5.58
CA LEU A 140 -1.11 -5.19 4.28
C LEU A 140 -0.94 -4.13 3.19
N MET A 141 0.23 -4.12 2.53
CA MET A 141 0.50 -3.32 1.33
C MET A 141 0.67 -4.23 0.11
N VAL A 142 -0.05 -3.96 -0.96
CA VAL A 142 -0.01 -4.73 -2.21
C VAL A 142 0.51 -3.88 -3.34
N PHE A 143 1.53 -4.35 -4.07
CA PHE A 143 2.02 -3.71 -5.29
C PHE A 143 1.54 -4.48 -6.52
N HIS A 144 1.01 -3.77 -7.51
CA HIS A 144 0.61 -4.36 -8.79
C HIS A 144 1.56 -3.98 -9.93
N ALA A 145 1.75 -4.88 -10.90
CA ALA A 145 2.75 -4.76 -11.95
C ALA A 145 2.35 -3.81 -13.10
N SER A 146 1.64 -2.72 -12.81
CA SER A 146 1.31 -1.66 -13.77
C SER A 146 1.51 -0.28 -13.15
N VAL A 147 1.58 0.77 -13.97
CA VAL A 147 1.47 2.16 -13.53
C VAL A 147 0.09 2.39 -12.94
N GLY A 148 -0.02 3.23 -11.91
CA GLY A 148 -1.32 3.61 -11.34
C GLY A 148 -2.18 4.45 -12.28
N GLU A 149 -3.49 4.29 -12.21
CA GLU A 149 -4.42 5.09 -13.01
C GLU A 149 -4.27 6.59 -12.72
N GLU A 150 -3.99 6.95 -11.46
CA GLU A 150 -3.72 8.32 -11.01
C GLU A 150 -2.52 8.97 -11.71
N ALA A 151 -1.61 8.15 -12.25
CA ALA A 151 -0.45 8.57 -13.04
C ALA A 151 -0.65 8.34 -14.56
N GLY A 152 -1.89 8.06 -14.98
CA GLY A 152 -2.27 7.84 -16.37
C GLY A 152 -2.25 6.38 -16.82
N GLY A 153 -2.02 5.41 -15.92
CA GLY A 153 -2.20 3.98 -16.15
C GLY A 153 -1.21 3.31 -17.11
N GLY A 154 -0.20 4.02 -17.61
CA GLY A 154 0.80 3.48 -18.53
C GLY A 154 0.18 2.84 -19.77
N VAL A 155 0.47 1.56 -20.03
CA VAL A 155 -0.08 0.81 -21.17
C VAL A 155 -1.55 0.42 -21.01
N LEU A 156 -2.10 0.49 -19.80
CA LEU A 156 -3.49 0.14 -19.50
C LEU A 156 -4.43 1.35 -19.57
N GLY A 157 -3.90 2.59 -19.39
CA GLY A 157 -4.72 3.79 -19.31
C GLY A 157 -5.78 3.68 -18.21
N PRO A 158 -7.07 3.91 -18.52
CA PRO A 158 -8.16 3.87 -17.53
C PRO A 158 -8.52 2.46 -17.04
N ASP A 159 -7.90 1.42 -17.54
CA ASP A 159 -8.06 0.05 -17.06
C ASP A 159 -6.96 -0.34 -16.02
N ALA A 160 -6.14 0.62 -15.60
CA ALA A 160 -5.18 0.43 -14.50
C ALA A 160 -5.86 0.58 -13.15
N ILE A 161 -5.24 0.06 -12.10
CA ILE A 161 -5.72 0.21 -10.72
C ILE A 161 -5.27 1.58 -10.19
N TRP A 162 -6.19 2.30 -9.56
CA TRP A 162 -5.91 3.51 -8.80
C TRP A 162 -5.35 3.16 -7.41
N SER A 163 -4.30 3.84 -6.95
CA SER A 163 -3.77 3.65 -5.58
C SER A 163 -4.85 3.97 -4.55
N HIS A 164 -5.05 3.07 -3.58
CA HIS A 164 -6.07 3.29 -2.55
C HIS A 164 -5.86 2.43 -1.31
N ARG A 165 -6.47 2.84 -0.19
CA ARG A 165 -6.74 2.01 0.98
C ARG A 165 -8.20 1.55 0.95
N PHE A 166 -8.43 0.25 1.09
CA PHE A 166 -9.78 -0.31 1.18
C PHE A 166 -9.80 -1.60 2.02
N ASN A 167 -10.95 -2.28 2.03
CA ASN A 167 -11.10 -3.57 2.69
C ASN A 167 -11.70 -4.62 1.76
N LEU A 168 -11.60 -5.88 2.16
CA LEU A 168 -12.08 -7.03 1.39
C LEU A 168 -13.60 -7.28 1.49
N GLY A 169 -14.35 -6.36 2.12
CA GLY A 169 -15.80 -6.50 2.35
C GLY A 169 -16.18 -7.53 3.41
N ARG A 170 -15.35 -8.51 3.60
CA ARG A 170 -15.39 -9.54 4.66
C ARG A 170 -13.99 -10.03 4.94
N THR A 171 -13.76 -10.51 6.14
CA THR A 171 -12.51 -11.18 6.52
C THR A 171 -12.22 -12.35 5.58
N HIS A 172 -11.00 -12.39 5.03
CA HIS A 172 -10.51 -13.43 4.13
C HIS A 172 -9.57 -14.36 4.88
N VAL A 173 -9.98 -15.61 5.08
CA VAL A 173 -9.17 -16.60 5.79
C VAL A 173 -8.05 -17.09 4.89
N LEU A 174 -6.84 -17.14 5.41
CA LEU A 174 -5.64 -17.64 4.74
C LEU A 174 -5.53 -19.15 4.93
N GLU A 175 -6.14 -19.89 4.02
CA GLU A 175 -6.25 -21.35 4.13
C GLU A 175 -4.89 -22.03 4.19
N GLY A 176 -4.76 -23.01 5.10
CA GLY A 176 -3.53 -23.78 5.29
C GLY A 176 -2.51 -23.12 6.22
N THR A 177 -2.77 -21.94 6.72
CA THR A 177 -1.96 -21.29 7.77
C THR A 177 -2.33 -21.78 9.16
N SER A 178 -1.50 -21.46 10.17
CA SER A 178 -1.77 -21.81 11.57
C SER A 178 -1.44 -20.62 12.48
N SER A 179 -2.49 -20.06 13.09
CA SER A 179 -2.40 -18.98 14.08
C SER A 179 -2.29 -19.57 15.50
N SER A 180 -1.83 -18.74 16.43
CA SER A 180 -1.83 -19.09 17.86
C SER A 180 -3.20 -19.02 18.52
N LEU A 181 -4.24 -18.57 17.80
CA LEU A 181 -5.60 -18.33 18.27
C LEU A 181 -6.57 -19.38 17.72
N PRO A 182 -6.72 -20.56 18.35
CA PRO A 182 -7.47 -21.69 17.79
C PRO A 182 -8.96 -21.40 17.62
N ASP A 183 -9.52 -20.49 18.41
CA ASP A 183 -10.94 -20.14 18.38
C ASP A 183 -11.26 -19.03 17.35
N ARG A 184 -10.22 -18.42 16.75
CA ARG A 184 -10.36 -17.41 15.70
C ARG A 184 -10.11 -18.05 14.33
N PHE A 185 -10.96 -17.78 13.37
CA PHE A 185 -10.87 -18.24 11.97
C PHE A 185 -10.50 -19.74 11.81
N GLY A 186 -10.91 -20.60 12.79
CA GLY A 186 -10.56 -22.02 12.80
C GLY A 186 -9.08 -22.28 13.06
N GLY A 187 -8.39 -21.39 13.77
CA GLY A 187 -6.96 -21.48 14.06
C GLY A 187 -6.07 -21.09 12.87
N GLN A 188 -6.60 -20.32 11.93
CA GLN A 188 -5.85 -19.80 10.76
C GLN A 188 -5.70 -18.30 10.87
N TYR A 189 -4.75 -17.73 10.11
CA TYR A 189 -4.67 -16.29 9.91
C TYR A 189 -5.74 -15.81 8.94
N ALA A 190 -6.04 -14.52 8.99
CA ALA A 190 -6.96 -13.85 8.08
C ALA A 190 -6.44 -12.48 7.70
N ALA A 191 -7.06 -11.84 6.70
CA ALA A 191 -6.84 -10.46 6.31
C ALA A 191 -8.19 -9.76 6.13
N PHE A 192 -8.22 -8.44 6.33
CA PHE A 192 -9.45 -7.67 6.16
C PHE A 192 -9.25 -6.43 5.31
N ASP A 193 -8.30 -5.59 5.62
CA ASP A 193 -8.01 -4.36 4.88
C ASP A 193 -6.64 -4.41 4.21
N TYR A 194 -6.43 -3.48 3.29
CA TYR A 194 -5.23 -3.40 2.47
C TYR A 194 -5.02 -2.00 1.94
N THR A 195 -3.79 -1.70 1.57
CA THR A 195 -3.45 -0.65 0.62
C THR A 195 -2.94 -1.27 -0.67
N ILE A 196 -3.16 -0.62 -1.81
CA ILE A 196 -2.66 -1.07 -3.10
C ILE A 196 -1.98 0.08 -3.83
N GLN A 197 -0.82 -0.19 -4.41
CA GLN A 197 0.05 0.79 -5.05
C GLN A 197 0.60 0.23 -6.37
N PRO A 198 0.96 1.11 -7.34
CA PRO A 198 1.55 0.67 -8.59
C PRO A 198 3.02 0.25 -8.42
N ILE A 199 3.51 -0.48 -9.42
CA ILE A 199 4.89 -0.96 -9.49
C ILE A 199 5.92 0.16 -9.34
N ASP A 200 5.61 1.35 -9.83
CA ASP A 200 6.48 2.54 -9.85
C ASP A 200 6.18 3.55 -8.73
N ALA A 201 5.44 3.13 -7.70
CA ALA A 201 5.16 4.00 -6.55
C ALA A 201 6.43 4.47 -5.88
N ALA A 202 6.52 5.77 -5.61
CA ALA A 202 7.53 6.35 -4.75
C ALA A 202 7.09 6.31 -3.28
N ALA A 203 8.04 6.56 -2.35
CA ALA A 203 7.76 6.52 -0.92
C ALA A 203 6.62 7.45 -0.47
N GLY A 204 6.39 8.56 -1.18
CA GLY A 204 5.31 9.49 -0.88
C GLY A 204 3.92 8.89 -1.10
N VAL A 205 3.72 8.14 -2.18
CA VAL A 205 2.47 7.40 -2.44
C VAL A 205 2.28 6.33 -1.37
N CYS A 206 3.31 5.51 -1.11
CA CYS A 206 3.27 4.48 -0.08
C CYS A 206 2.94 5.05 1.31
N ALA A 207 3.55 6.18 1.67
CA ALA A 207 3.33 6.82 2.95
C ALA A 207 1.95 7.49 3.06
N HIS A 208 1.36 7.96 1.95
CA HIS A 208 -0.01 8.47 1.88
C HIS A 208 -1.01 7.34 2.15
N GLU A 209 -0.91 6.23 1.41
CA GLU A 209 -1.81 5.08 1.59
C GLU A 209 -1.69 4.47 2.98
N TYR A 210 -0.47 4.37 3.50
CA TYR A 210 -0.26 3.93 4.89
C TYR A 210 -0.84 4.93 5.91
N GLY A 211 -0.86 6.23 5.60
CA GLY A 211 -1.57 7.24 6.39
C GLY A 211 -3.07 6.95 6.50
N HIS A 212 -3.70 6.53 5.39
CA HIS A 212 -5.09 6.06 5.42
C HIS A 212 -5.25 4.79 6.26
N ASP A 213 -4.29 3.90 6.22
CA ASP A 213 -4.30 2.70 7.03
C ASP A 213 -4.20 3.01 8.53
N LEU A 214 -3.49 4.06 8.91
CA LEU A 214 -3.47 4.61 10.26
C LEU A 214 -4.72 5.44 10.62
N GLY A 215 -5.70 5.55 9.73
CA GLY A 215 -7.00 6.19 9.96
C GLY A 215 -7.12 7.64 9.51
N LEU A 216 -6.14 8.19 8.80
CA LEU A 216 -6.22 9.55 8.26
C LEU A 216 -7.12 9.59 7.01
N PRO A 217 -7.98 10.62 6.85
CA PRO A 217 -8.71 10.87 5.62
C PRO A 217 -7.84 11.63 4.61
N ASP A 218 -8.29 11.65 3.35
CA ASP A 218 -7.80 12.62 2.37
C ASP A 218 -8.06 14.06 2.81
N GLU A 219 -7.10 14.93 2.51
CA GLU A 219 -7.20 16.37 2.75
C GLU A 219 -7.36 17.16 1.43
N TYR A 220 -7.92 16.52 0.38
CA TYR A 220 -8.30 17.13 -0.89
C TYR A 220 -9.79 16.89 -1.21
N ASP A 221 -10.31 17.50 -2.28
CA ASP A 221 -11.71 17.35 -2.70
C ASP A 221 -11.95 15.98 -3.38
N THR A 222 -12.20 14.95 -2.60
CA THR A 222 -12.47 13.58 -3.06
C THR A 222 -13.75 13.43 -3.90
N GLN A 223 -14.59 14.47 -3.98
CA GLN A 223 -15.79 14.49 -4.80
C GLN A 223 -15.56 15.19 -6.15
N TYR A 224 -14.35 15.66 -6.40
CA TYR A 224 -13.95 16.36 -7.62
C TYR A 224 -14.91 17.48 -8.03
N THR A 225 -15.43 18.22 -7.05
CA THR A 225 -16.40 19.31 -7.26
C THR A 225 -15.77 20.55 -7.92
N GLY A 226 -14.44 20.55 -8.10
CA GLY A 226 -13.69 21.68 -8.64
C GLY A 226 -13.52 22.84 -7.65
N LYS A 227 -13.80 22.63 -6.36
CA LYS A 227 -13.60 23.64 -5.30
C LYS A 227 -12.15 23.79 -4.87
N GLY A 228 -11.27 22.97 -5.46
CA GLY A 228 -9.83 23.02 -5.26
C GLY A 228 -9.32 22.16 -4.13
N GLU A 229 -8.02 22.26 -3.90
CA GLU A 229 -7.29 21.55 -2.84
C GLU A 229 -6.89 22.55 -1.76
N PRO A 230 -7.59 22.59 -0.61
CA PRO A 230 -7.34 23.64 0.40
C PRO A 230 -5.96 23.55 1.04
N VAL A 231 -5.36 22.37 1.11
CA VAL A 231 -4.01 22.18 1.68
C VAL A 231 -2.95 21.81 0.62
N SER A 232 -3.37 21.25 -0.53
CA SER A 232 -2.50 20.96 -1.67
C SER A 232 -1.15 20.33 -1.24
N TYR A 233 -0.02 20.90 -1.67
CA TYR A 233 1.32 20.42 -1.32
C TYR A 233 1.74 20.65 0.15
N TRP A 234 0.88 21.19 1.01
CA TRP A 234 1.19 21.35 2.44
C TRP A 234 0.88 20.11 3.29
N SER A 235 0.33 19.07 2.70
CA SER A 235 0.07 17.81 3.39
C SER A 235 0.30 16.62 2.49
N ILE A 236 0.91 15.57 3.06
CA ILE A 236 1.04 14.27 2.38
C ILE A 236 -0.35 13.64 2.12
N MET A 237 -1.37 13.93 2.93
CA MET A 237 -2.73 13.45 2.72
C MET A 237 -3.49 14.23 1.62
N SER A 238 -2.76 14.99 0.80
CA SER A 238 -3.18 15.69 -0.40
C SER A 238 -2.06 15.61 -1.43
N SER A 239 -1.91 16.62 -2.32
CA SER A 239 -0.87 16.65 -3.36
C SER A 239 0.57 16.55 -2.84
N GLY A 240 0.79 16.71 -1.54
CA GLY A 240 2.10 16.57 -0.91
C GLY A 240 2.70 15.17 -1.02
N SER A 241 1.90 14.13 -1.26
CA SER A 241 2.36 12.78 -1.57
C SER A 241 3.15 12.70 -2.88
N TRP A 242 2.89 13.62 -3.82
CA TRP A 242 3.53 13.72 -5.13
C TRP A 242 4.65 14.75 -5.19
N ALA A 243 5.08 15.31 -4.06
CA ALA A 243 6.14 16.33 -4.03
C ALA A 243 7.51 15.72 -4.38
N GLY A 244 8.38 16.56 -4.98
CA GLY A 244 9.71 16.19 -5.44
C GLY A 244 9.96 16.50 -6.91
N GLN A 245 11.21 16.42 -7.35
CA GLN A 245 11.55 16.55 -8.77
C GLN A 245 11.03 15.36 -9.58
N ILE A 246 11.11 14.18 -9.01
CA ILE A 246 10.37 13.00 -9.43
C ILE A 246 9.19 12.89 -8.48
N GLY A 247 7.99 12.71 -9.01
CA GLY A 247 6.76 12.67 -8.23
C GLY A 247 6.83 11.67 -7.09
N GLY A 248 6.52 12.11 -5.86
CA GLY A 248 6.49 11.28 -4.67
C GLY A 248 7.83 10.97 -4.00
N THR A 249 8.95 11.46 -4.53
CA THR A 249 10.28 11.17 -3.96
C THR A 249 10.69 12.08 -2.80
N GLN A 250 9.97 13.20 -2.60
CA GLN A 250 10.19 14.14 -1.51
C GLN A 250 8.84 14.53 -0.89
N PRO A 251 8.12 13.56 -0.28
CA PRO A 251 6.80 13.82 0.31
C PRO A 251 6.88 14.94 1.36
N THR A 252 5.83 15.74 1.42
CA THR A 252 5.72 16.80 2.43
C THR A 252 5.23 16.25 3.76
N ALA A 253 5.29 17.08 4.81
CA ALA A 253 4.87 16.67 6.14
C ALA A 253 3.37 16.37 6.23
N PHE A 254 2.96 15.66 7.27
CA PHE A 254 1.57 15.62 7.70
C PHE A 254 1.08 17.00 8.13
N SER A 255 -0.19 17.30 7.88
CA SER A 255 -0.83 18.49 8.44
C SER A 255 -0.79 18.47 9.98
N SER A 256 -0.93 19.64 10.60
CA SER A 256 -1.01 19.71 12.07
C SER A 256 -2.20 18.94 12.66
N TRP A 257 -3.30 18.85 11.90
CA TRP A 257 -4.45 18.06 12.28
C TRP A 257 -4.14 16.56 12.23
N ALA A 258 -3.54 16.09 11.13
CA ALA A 258 -3.16 14.69 10.98
C ALA A 258 -2.17 14.25 12.07
N LYS A 259 -1.14 15.05 12.36
CA LYS A 259 -0.20 14.79 13.48
C LYS A 259 -0.92 14.67 14.82
N HIS A 260 -1.86 15.58 15.10
CA HIS A 260 -2.63 15.52 16.34
C HIS A 260 -3.55 14.29 16.42
N PHE A 261 -4.13 13.87 15.29
CA PHE A 261 -4.92 12.65 15.21
C PHE A 261 -4.05 11.43 15.52
N LEU A 262 -2.93 11.26 14.80
CA LEU A 262 -2.02 10.13 14.99
C LEU A 262 -1.47 10.01 16.41
N GLN A 263 -1.14 11.13 17.06
CA GLN A 263 -0.68 11.14 18.47
C GLN A 263 -1.70 10.59 19.47
N LYS A 264 -2.95 10.46 19.08
CA LYS A 264 -4.01 9.92 19.94
C LYS A 264 -4.41 8.51 19.58
N SER A 265 -4.09 8.08 18.37
CA SER A 265 -4.59 6.84 17.77
C SER A 265 -3.53 5.73 17.78
N ILE A 266 -2.23 6.11 17.85
CA ILE A 266 -1.10 5.16 17.82
C ILE A 266 -0.11 5.36 19.00
#